data_64b3cd367ecdefebe967df07b93f50f4
#
_entry.id   64b3cd367ecdefebe967df07b93f50f4
#
_cell.length_a   1.000
_cell.length_b   1.000
_cell.length_c   1.000
_cell.angle_alpha   90.00
_cell.angle_beta   90.00
_cell.angle_gamma   90.00
#
_symmetry.space_group_name_H-M   'P 1'
#
loop_
_entity.id
_entity.type
_entity.pdbx_description
1 polymer ?
#
loop_
_entity_poly.entity_id
_entity_poly.type
_entity_poly.pdbx_seq_one_letter_code
_entity_poly.pdbx_strand_id
1 'polypeptide(L)'
;GRGPMEGLMRGLSQIEADYALAVSCDMPFLELAELRPLLKAAEEGSCQAVLPRAGRRQPLAALYRRDLSARFAEALARGERKLGIVIDSVPHAYVDFPDAALFFNVNTVADWHLACGRMANERRSRPLVTISAPVSNTGKTTFIERVLPELRARGIRVGVVKGDCHGYDVDERGKDSWRFKEAGAAGVAVVSPNGYFIEQRTETRADLVAIAARLTDVDLVLSESGRHGTAPRIELLRERGELTLPCDAAACFTKPQQGLTEVREYALDDAVKAAEVIAFLMGNKRIGV
;
A
#
# COMPACT_ATOMS: atom_id res chain seq x y z
N GLY A 1 -4.75 -6.34 -30.66
CA GLY A 1 -5.64 -5.23 -30.32
C GLY A 1 -5.01 -3.91 -30.68
N ARG A 2 -5.83 -2.92 -31.08
CA ARG A 2 -5.36 -1.60 -31.52
C ARG A 2 -5.19 -0.61 -30.33
N GLY A 3 -5.08 -1.13 -29.11
CA GLY A 3 -4.84 -0.37 -27.87
C GLY A 3 -6.08 0.34 -27.31
N PRO A 4 -5.91 1.13 -26.21
CA PRO A 4 -7.04 1.72 -25.48
C PRO A 4 -7.83 2.74 -26.30
N MET A 5 -7.21 3.41 -27.28
CA MET A 5 -7.89 4.42 -28.13
C MET A 5 -9.01 3.79 -28.98
N GLU A 6 -8.85 2.54 -29.46
CA GLU A 6 -9.91 1.84 -30.19
C GLU A 6 -11.12 1.54 -29.28
N GLY A 7 -10.86 1.14 -28.04
CA GLY A 7 -11.91 0.92 -27.04
C GLY A 7 -12.70 2.21 -26.74
N LEU A 8 -11.98 3.32 -26.53
CA LEU A 8 -12.60 4.63 -26.32
C LEU A 8 -13.42 5.08 -27.53
N MET A 9 -12.88 4.98 -28.74
CA MET A 9 -13.59 5.32 -29.98
C MET A 9 -14.91 4.56 -30.08
N ARG A 10 -14.88 3.24 -29.91
CA ARG A 10 -16.07 2.40 -30.00
C ARG A 10 -17.06 2.66 -28.86
N GLY A 11 -16.58 2.79 -27.63
CA GLY A 11 -17.43 3.07 -26.47
C GLY A 11 -18.16 4.40 -26.63
N LEU A 12 -17.45 5.47 -26.98
CA LEU A 12 -18.04 6.79 -27.18
C LEU A 12 -19.03 6.85 -28.34
N SER A 13 -18.86 6.01 -29.37
CA SER A 13 -19.80 5.95 -30.50
C SER A 13 -21.14 5.28 -30.16
N GLN A 14 -21.22 4.58 -29.05
CA GLN A 14 -22.41 3.80 -28.63
C GLN A 14 -23.24 4.49 -27.53
N ILE A 15 -22.74 5.57 -26.92
CA ILE A 15 -23.46 6.26 -25.85
C ILE A 15 -24.37 7.36 -26.41
N GLU A 16 -25.45 7.63 -25.68
CA GLU A 16 -26.35 8.77 -25.93
C GLU A 16 -25.97 10.01 -25.11
N ALA A 17 -25.34 9.79 -23.95
CA ALA A 17 -24.88 10.84 -23.05
C ALA A 17 -23.76 11.69 -23.69
N ASP A 18 -23.63 12.95 -23.26
CA ASP A 18 -22.60 13.86 -23.76
C ASP A 18 -21.19 13.44 -23.37
N TYR A 19 -21.04 12.82 -22.20
CA TYR A 19 -19.76 12.34 -21.68
C TYR A 19 -19.84 10.88 -21.25
N ALA A 20 -18.73 10.17 -21.39
CA ALA A 20 -18.49 8.88 -20.75
C ALA A 20 -17.28 8.94 -19.83
N LEU A 21 -17.39 8.27 -18.70
CA LEU A 21 -16.25 7.96 -17.84
C LEU A 21 -15.59 6.66 -18.34
N ALA A 22 -14.37 6.77 -18.80
CA ALA A 22 -13.54 5.61 -19.15
C ALA A 22 -12.67 5.22 -17.97
N VAL A 23 -12.78 3.96 -17.55
CA VAL A 23 -12.00 3.40 -16.45
C VAL A 23 -11.34 2.10 -16.90
N SER A 24 -10.05 1.94 -16.60
CA SER A 24 -9.33 0.70 -16.83
C SER A 24 -9.71 -0.34 -15.77
N CYS A 25 -9.83 -1.61 -16.17
CA CYS A 25 -10.21 -2.70 -15.26
C CYS A 25 -9.07 -3.18 -14.34
N ASP A 26 -7.87 -2.65 -14.51
CA ASP A 26 -6.66 -2.97 -13.76
C ASP A 26 -6.36 -2.00 -12.61
N MET A 27 -7.32 -1.14 -12.23
CA MET A 27 -7.22 -0.17 -11.13
C MET A 27 -8.06 -0.60 -9.92
N PRO A 28 -7.57 -1.52 -9.06
CA PRO A 28 -8.40 -2.16 -8.03
C PRO A 28 -8.79 -1.23 -6.86
N PHE A 29 -8.13 -0.07 -6.71
CA PHE A 29 -8.39 0.88 -5.62
C PHE A 29 -9.19 2.10 -6.04
N LEU A 30 -9.56 2.17 -7.33
CA LEU A 30 -10.32 3.27 -7.85
C LEU A 30 -11.80 3.13 -7.49
N GLU A 31 -12.30 4.04 -6.70
CA GLU A 31 -13.73 4.16 -6.40
C GLU A 31 -14.36 5.23 -7.30
N LEU A 32 -15.50 4.90 -7.93
CA LEU A 32 -16.17 5.83 -8.84
C LEU A 32 -16.58 7.14 -8.14
N ALA A 33 -16.87 7.08 -6.84
CA ALA A 33 -17.22 8.26 -6.05
C ALA A 33 -16.08 9.29 -5.99
N GLU A 34 -14.82 8.82 -5.99
CA GLU A 34 -13.63 9.68 -5.98
C GLU A 34 -13.49 10.49 -7.29
N LEU A 35 -14.05 10.02 -8.39
CA LEU A 35 -13.98 10.69 -9.68
C LEU A 35 -15.06 11.76 -9.90
N ARG A 36 -15.95 12.01 -8.94
CA ARG A 36 -16.97 13.07 -9.03
C ARG A 36 -16.42 14.47 -9.36
N PRO A 37 -15.23 14.89 -8.89
CA PRO A 37 -14.67 16.18 -9.28
C PRO A 37 -14.46 16.35 -10.80
N LEU A 38 -14.28 15.25 -11.54
CA LEU A 38 -14.19 15.29 -13.01
C LEU A 38 -15.52 15.72 -13.66
N LEU A 39 -16.66 15.26 -13.13
CA LEU A 39 -17.99 15.64 -13.61
C LEU A 39 -18.21 17.13 -13.42
N LYS A 40 -17.90 17.65 -12.23
CA LYS A 40 -18.00 19.08 -11.93
C LYS A 40 -17.16 19.93 -12.90
N ALA A 41 -15.91 19.52 -13.14
CA ALA A 41 -15.05 20.22 -14.10
C ALA A 41 -15.54 20.14 -15.55
N ALA A 42 -16.24 19.06 -15.94
CA ALA A 42 -16.86 18.93 -17.26
C ALA A 42 -18.09 19.83 -17.41
N GLU A 43 -18.90 20.00 -16.36
CA GLU A 43 -20.08 20.85 -16.32
C GLU A 43 -19.71 22.35 -16.35
N GLU A 44 -18.63 22.74 -15.67
CA GLU A 44 -18.16 24.13 -15.59
C GLU A 44 -17.38 24.58 -16.83
N GLY A 45 -16.88 23.64 -17.63
CA GLY A 45 -16.02 23.89 -18.78
C GLY A 45 -16.58 23.35 -20.09
N SER A 46 -16.06 23.85 -21.20
CA SER A 46 -16.36 23.31 -22.54
C SER A 46 -15.31 22.29 -23.01
N CYS A 47 -14.71 21.57 -22.10
CA CYS A 47 -13.64 20.60 -22.36
C CYS A 47 -14.19 19.35 -23.05
N GLN A 48 -13.42 18.79 -24.00
CA GLN A 48 -13.75 17.51 -24.62
C GLN A 48 -13.18 16.32 -23.82
N ALA A 49 -12.16 16.56 -22.99
CA ALA A 49 -11.61 15.59 -22.07
C ALA A 49 -11.31 16.22 -20.70
N VAL A 50 -11.62 15.51 -19.61
CA VAL A 50 -11.26 15.90 -18.23
C VAL A 50 -10.55 14.73 -17.58
N LEU A 51 -9.29 14.96 -17.21
CA LEU A 51 -8.40 13.90 -16.74
C LEU A 51 -7.97 14.12 -15.28
N PRO A 52 -7.91 13.06 -14.47
CA PRO A 52 -7.18 13.10 -13.20
C PRO A 52 -5.69 13.32 -13.43
N ARG A 53 -5.06 14.08 -12.53
CA ARG A 53 -3.62 14.21 -12.42
C ARG A 53 -3.19 13.86 -11.00
N ALA A 54 -2.47 12.75 -10.85
CA ALA A 54 -1.90 12.29 -9.60
C ALA A 54 -0.39 12.03 -9.82
N GLY A 55 0.42 13.09 -9.72
CA GLY A 55 1.80 13.10 -10.19
C GLY A 55 1.92 13.04 -11.71
N ARG A 56 1.14 12.20 -12.37
CA ARG A 56 1.02 12.07 -13.83
C ARG A 56 -0.45 12.06 -14.25
N ARG A 57 -0.73 12.37 -15.53
CA ARG A 57 -2.08 12.25 -16.09
C ARG A 57 -2.55 10.80 -16.14
N GLN A 58 -3.86 10.60 -15.91
CA GLN A 58 -4.50 9.28 -15.86
C GLN A 58 -5.57 9.14 -16.96
N PRO A 59 -5.17 8.93 -18.21
CA PRO A 59 -6.10 8.96 -19.35
C PRO A 59 -7.06 7.76 -19.39
N LEU A 60 -6.82 6.72 -18.61
CA LEU A 60 -7.69 5.55 -18.49
C LEU A 60 -8.50 5.54 -17.18
N ALA A 61 -8.70 6.73 -16.59
CA ALA A 61 -9.64 6.98 -15.50
C ALA A 61 -10.24 8.39 -15.69
N ALA A 62 -10.73 8.72 -16.90
CA ALA A 62 -11.03 10.09 -17.32
C ALA A 62 -12.40 10.21 -18.00
N LEU A 63 -12.95 11.42 -18.01
CA LEU A 63 -14.14 11.75 -18.75
C LEU A 63 -13.79 12.17 -20.18
N TYR A 64 -14.55 11.66 -21.13
CA TYR A 64 -14.44 11.98 -22.55
C TYR A 64 -15.78 12.34 -23.13
N ARG A 65 -15.84 13.45 -23.86
CA ARG A 65 -17.03 13.86 -24.57
C ARG A 65 -17.26 12.95 -25.79
N ARG A 66 -18.52 12.62 -26.05
CA ARG A 66 -18.94 11.69 -27.10
C ARG A 66 -18.36 12.00 -28.48
N ASP A 67 -18.28 13.28 -28.85
CA ASP A 67 -17.77 13.71 -30.15
C ASP A 67 -16.28 13.43 -30.40
N LEU A 68 -15.50 13.10 -29.34
CA LEU A 68 -14.13 12.62 -29.48
C LEU A 68 -14.03 11.27 -30.19
N SER A 69 -15.12 10.51 -30.31
CA SER A 69 -15.14 9.26 -31.08
C SER A 69 -14.63 9.48 -32.52
N ALA A 70 -15.06 10.53 -33.20
CA ALA A 70 -14.61 10.86 -34.55
C ALA A 70 -13.10 11.21 -34.59
N ARG A 71 -12.61 11.98 -33.61
CA ARG A 71 -11.19 12.34 -33.50
C ARG A 71 -10.29 11.11 -33.27
N PHE A 72 -10.73 10.18 -32.42
CA PHE A 72 -10.03 8.92 -32.22
C PHE A 72 -10.03 8.04 -33.49
N ALA A 73 -11.14 8.00 -34.24
CA ALA A 73 -11.21 7.28 -35.51
C ALA A 73 -10.22 7.85 -36.55
N GLU A 74 -10.18 9.17 -36.71
CA GLU A 74 -9.23 9.85 -37.59
C GLU A 74 -7.76 9.58 -37.20
N ALA A 75 -7.43 9.64 -35.90
CA ALA A 75 -6.10 9.39 -35.41
C ALA A 75 -5.68 7.94 -35.69
N LEU A 76 -6.56 6.98 -35.40
CA LEU A 76 -6.34 5.55 -35.69
C LEU A 76 -6.13 5.27 -37.17
N ALA A 77 -6.89 5.93 -38.05
CA ALA A 77 -6.74 5.81 -39.50
C ALA A 77 -5.38 6.31 -40.00
N ARG A 78 -4.82 7.34 -39.35
CA ARG A 78 -3.46 7.85 -39.62
C ARG A 78 -2.34 7.02 -38.96
N GLY A 79 -2.68 5.94 -38.26
CA GLY A 79 -1.72 5.08 -37.56
C GLY A 79 -1.28 5.57 -36.18
N GLU A 80 -1.88 6.68 -35.66
CA GLU A 80 -1.59 7.15 -34.31
C GLU A 80 -2.14 6.16 -33.26
N ARG A 81 -1.34 5.86 -32.24
CA ARG A 81 -1.69 4.94 -31.14
C ARG A 81 -1.60 5.61 -29.75
N LYS A 82 -0.96 6.76 -29.67
CA LYS A 82 -0.73 7.46 -28.41
C LYS A 82 -1.93 8.34 -28.06
N LEU A 83 -2.74 7.88 -27.13
CA LEU A 83 -3.92 8.59 -26.65
C LEU A 83 -3.63 10.05 -26.22
N GLY A 84 -2.47 10.26 -25.59
CA GLY A 84 -2.02 11.59 -25.16
C GLY A 84 -1.94 12.61 -26.28
N ILE A 85 -1.52 12.23 -27.49
CA ILE A 85 -1.41 13.14 -28.64
C ILE A 85 -2.79 13.67 -29.05
N VAL A 86 -3.79 12.80 -29.05
CA VAL A 86 -5.15 13.23 -29.39
C VAL A 86 -5.73 14.11 -28.28
N ILE A 87 -5.53 13.78 -27.02
CA ILE A 87 -5.98 14.59 -25.89
C ILE A 87 -5.35 15.98 -25.93
N ASP A 88 -4.04 16.07 -26.19
CA ASP A 88 -3.31 17.34 -26.23
C ASP A 88 -3.74 18.23 -27.43
N SER A 89 -4.43 17.67 -28.44
CA SER A 89 -4.94 18.39 -29.62
C SER A 89 -6.37 18.94 -29.48
N VAL A 90 -7.03 18.70 -28.36
CA VAL A 90 -8.41 19.11 -28.09
C VAL A 90 -8.53 19.90 -26.78
N PRO A 91 -9.59 20.69 -26.57
CA PRO A 91 -9.86 21.34 -25.30
C PRO A 91 -9.95 20.29 -24.18
N HIS A 92 -9.05 20.37 -23.21
CA HIS A 92 -9.02 19.44 -22.07
C HIS A 92 -8.71 20.17 -20.75
N ALA A 93 -9.07 19.54 -19.65
CA ALA A 93 -8.77 20.02 -18.29
C ALA A 93 -8.17 18.90 -17.44
N TYR A 94 -7.46 19.31 -16.39
CA TYR A 94 -6.94 18.42 -15.38
C TYR A 94 -7.57 18.71 -14.02
N VAL A 95 -7.85 17.64 -13.26
CA VAL A 95 -8.24 17.71 -11.85
C VAL A 95 -7.15 17.02 -11.06
N ASP A 96 -6.58 17.72 -10.08
CA ASP A 96 -5.51 17.19 -9.25
C ASP A 96 -6.05 16.28 -8.15
N PHE A 97 -5.42 15.12 -8.01
CA PHE A 97 -5.70 14.13 -6.98
C PHE A 97 -4.46 13.96 -6.10
N PRO A 98 -4.57 14.15 -4.79
CA PRO A 98 -3.42 14.04 -3.88
C PRO A 98 -2.96 12.59 -3.69
N ASP A 99 -3.86 11.61 -3.79
CA ASP A 99 -3.55 10.20 -3.62
C ASP A 99 -3.34 9.49 -4.97
N ALA A 100 -2.08 9.29 -5.33
CA ALA A 100 -1.71 8.54 -6.53
C ALA A 100 -2.04 7.04 -6.44
N ALA A 101 -2.23 6.50 -5.23
CA ALA A 101 -2.51 5.09 -5.02
C ALA A 101 -3.91 4.68 -5.55
N LEU A 102 -4.85 5.63 -5.67
CA LEU A 102 -6.15 5.42 -6.33
C LEU A 102 -5.99 4.89 -7.77
N PHE A 103 -4.96 5.35 -8.46
CA PHE A 103 -4.69 5.02 -9.86
C PHE A 103 -3.60 3.95 -10.02
N PHE A 104 -3.43 3.11 -8.99
CA PHE A 104 -2.49 2.00 -9.04
C PHE A 104 -2.97 0.94 -10.03
N ASN A 105 -2.14 0.61 -11.03
CA ASN A 105 -2.45 -0.39 -12.04
C ASN A 105 -1.79 -1.73 -11.68
N VAL A 106 -2.54 -2.80 -11.83
CA VAL A 106 -2.06 -4.18 -11.70
C VAL A 106 -1.74 -4.74 -13.09
N ASN A 107 -0.48 -4.65 -13.49
CA ASN A 107 0.00 -5.11 -14.80
C ASN A 107 0.83 -6.40 -14.72
N THR A 108 1.35 -6.73 -13.54
CA THR A 108 2.25 -7.85 -13.29
C THR A 108 1.82 -8.64 -12.07
N VAL A 109 2.34 -9.86 -11.91
CA VAL A 109 2.17 -10.67 -10.69
C VAL A 109 2.71 -9.91 -9.46
N ALA A 110 3.80 -9.18 -9.61
CA ALA A 110 4.37 -8.36 -8.55
C ALA A 110 3.43 -7.22 -8.12
N ASP A 111 2.71 -6.59 -9.07
CA ASP A 111 1.68 -5.59 -8.75
C ASP A 111 0.50 -6.22 -8.03
N TRP A 112 0.11 -7.42 -8.44
CA TRP A 112 -0.96 -8.18 -7.82
C TRP A 112 -0.65 -8.50 -6.34
N HIS A 113 0.55 -8.99 -6.03
CA HIS A 113 0.95 -9.26 -4.65
C HIS A 113 0.91 -8.00 -3.78
N LEU A 114 1.39 -6.88 -4.32
CA LEU A 114 1.34 -5.59 -3.62
C LEU A 114 -0.10 -5.12 -3.39
N ALA A 115 -0.96 -5.26 -4.41
CA ALA A 115 -2.38 -4.92 -4.31
C ALA A 115 -3.10 -5.80 -3.28
N CYS A 116 -2.88 -7.11 -3.29
CA CYS A 116 -3.45 -8.04 -2.32
C CYS A 116 -3.04 -7.68 -0.89
N GLY A 117 -1.78 -7.29 -0.69
CA GLY A 117 -1.28 -6.84 0.62
C GLY A 117 -2.03 -5.61 1.13
N ARG A 118 -2.24 -4.59 0.27
CA ARG A 118 -3.02 -3.40 0.61
C ARG A 118 -4.48 -3.77 0.93
N MET A 119 -5.14 -4.55 0.08
CA MET A 119 -6.53 -4.98 0.29
C MET A 119 -6.72 -5.77 1.59
N ALA A 120 -5.73 -6.59 1.98
CA ALA A 120 -5.77 -7.30 3.25
C ALA A 120 -5.76 -6.33 4.44
N ASN A 121 -5.03 -5.22 4.36
CA ASN A 121 -5.00 -4.19 5.39
C ASN A 121 -6.26 -3.31 5.42
N GLU A 122 -6.90 -3.06 4.30
CA GLU A 122 -8.16 -2.30 4.25
C GLU A 122 -9.29 -2.99 5.03
N ARG A 123 -9.22 -4.31 5.18
CA ARG A 123 -10.19 -5.12 5.97
C ARG A 123 -9.85 -5.19 7.46
N ARG A 124 -8.67 -4.72 7.90
CA ARG A 124 -8.23 -4.76 9.30
C ARG A 124 -8.67 -3.52 10.05
N SER A 125 -9.00 -3.65 11.30
CA SER A 125 -9.23 -2.49 12.19
C SER A 125 -7.97 -1.63 12.29
N ARG A 126 -6.79 -2.27 12.25
CA ARG A 126 -5.48 -1.63 12.25
C ARG A 126 -4.58 -2.28 11.19
N PRO A 127 -4.00 -1.47 10.28
CA PRO A 127 -3.03 -1.98 9.32
C PRO A 127 -1.83 -2.64 10.00
N LEU A 128 -1.40 -3.76 9.47
CA LEU A 128 -0.28 -4.55 9.97
C LEU A 128 0.61 -4.96 8.79
N VAL A 129 1.90 -4.68 8.87
CA VAL A 129 2.89 -5.14 7.88
C VAL A 129 3.95 -5.98 8.60
N THR A 130 4.19 -7.18 8.10
CA THR A 130 5.19 -8.09 8.65
C THR A 130 6.51 -7.91 7.93
N ILE A 131 7.57 -7.69 8.69
CA ILE A 131 8.96 -7.70 8.23
C ILE A 131 9.54 -9.06 8.55
N SER A 132 9.85 -9.83 7.51
CA SER A 132 10.35 -11.20 7.64
C SER A 132 11.69 -11.39 6.90
N ALA A 133 12.34 -12.50 7.17
CA ALA A 133 13.53 -12.94 6.47
C ALA A 133 13.63 -14.46 6.59
N PRO A 134 14.22 -15.16 5.60
CA PRO A 134 14.36 -16.62 5.64
C PRO A 134 15.28 -17.10 6.77
N VAL A 135 16.25 -16.28 7.14
CA VAL A 135 17.24 -16.60 8.20
C VAL A 135 17.28 -15.53 9.29
N SER A 136 17.77 -15.93 10.47
CA SER A 136 18.03 -15.02 11.57
C SER A 136 19.20 -14.06 11.23
N ASN A 137 19.26 -12.92 11.93
CA ASN A 137 20.32 -11.92 11.74
C ASN A 137 20.41 -11.25 10.35
N THR A 138 19.36 -11.35 9.55
CA THR A 138 19.28 -10.65 8.25
C THR A 138 19.19 -9.13 8.38
N GLY A 139 18.97 -8.60 9.59
CA GLY A 139 18.89 -7.17 9.86
C GLY A 139 17.46 -6.61 9.87
N LYS A 140 16.46 -7.43 10.20
CA LYS A 140 15.06 -6.99 10.36
C LYS A 140 14.93 -5.78 11.29
N THR A 141 15.52 -5.87 12.47
CA THR A 141 15.53 -4.76 13.45
C THR A 141 16.14 -3.50 12.88
N THR A 142 17.32 -3.59 12.26
CA THR A 142 18.00 -2.45 11.63
C THR A 142 17.18 -1.85 10.48
N PHE A 143 16.48 -2.68 9.71
CA PHE A 143 15.59 -2.22 8.66
C PHE A 143 14.44 -1.40 9.26
N ILE A 144 13.78 -1.91 10.29
CA ILE A 144 12.68 -1.21 10.99
C ILE A 144 13.19 0.11 11.58
N GLU A 145 14.34 0.11 12.27
CA GLU A 145 14.96 1.32 12.85
C GLU A 145 15.20 2.43 11.80
N ARG A 146 15.59 2.06 10.58
CA ARG A 146 15.80 3.02 9.48
C ARG A 146 14.51 3.53 8.86
N VAL A 147 13.48 2.69 8.81
CA VAL A 147 12.19 3.04 8.19
C VAL A 147 11.31 3.89 9.11
N LEU A 148 11.42 3.72 10.43
CA LEU A 148 10.60 4.46 11.40
C LEU A 148 10.70 6.00 11.27
N PRO A 149 11.88 6.62 11.14
CA PRO A 149 12.00 8.06 10.90
C PRO A 149 11.30 8.52 9.62
N GLU A 150 11.39 7.73 8.55
CA GLU A 150 10.78 8.03 7.26
C GLU A 150 9.25 7.98 7.30
N LEU A 151 8.69 7.02 8.03
CA LEU A 151 7.25 6.92 8.28
C LEU A 151 6.76 8.08 9.16
N ARG A 152 7.53 8.41 10.21
CA ARG A 152 7.24 9.56 11.08
C ARG A 152 7.25 10.89 10.31
N ALA A 153 8.20 11.08 9.40
CA ALA A 153 8.27 12.27 8.54
C ALA A 153 7.03 12.42 7.64
N ARG A 154 6.34 11.31 7.33
CA ARG A 154 5.07 11.26 6.61
C ARG A 154 3.84 11.42 7.53
N GLY A 155 4.04 11.69 8.81
CA GLY A 155 2.97 11.82 9.80
C GLY A 155 2.32 10.50 10.22
N ILE A 156 2.97 9.35 9.96
CA ILE A 156 2.46 8.02 10.31
C ILE A 156 3.01 7.61 11.68
N ARG A 157 2.12 7.39 12.65
CA ARG A 157 2.47 6.86 13.98
C ARG A 157 2.54 5.35 13.89
N VAL A 158 3.71 4.79 14.19
CA VAL A 158 3.99 3.37 14.03
C VAL A 158 4.16 2.69 15.38
N GLY A 159 3.42 1.60 15.60
CA GLY A 159 3.70 0.63 16.64
C GLY A 159 4.57 -0.51 16.10
N VAL A 160 5.40 -1.09 16.95
CA VAL A 160 6.20 -2.26 16.58
C VAL A 160 5.89 -3.42 17.52
N VAL A 161 5.63 -4.59 16.92
CA VAL A 161 5.46 -5.84 17.68
C VAL A 161 6.57 -6.79 17.26
N LYS A 162 7.35 -7.26 18.24
CA LYS A 162 8.40 -8.24 18.04
C LYS A 162 7.91 -9.62 18.48
N GLY A 163 7.94 -10.59 17.55
CA GLY A 163 7.71 -11.99 17.89
C GLY A 163 9.03 -12.67 18.22
N ASP A 164 9.21 -13.06 19.47
CA ASP A 164 10.37 -13.83 19.92
C ASP A 164 9.97 -15.28 20.20
N CYS A 165 10.84 -16.24 19.88
CA CYS A 165 10.65 -17.66 20.16
C CYS A 165 11.48 -18.17 21.36
N HIS A 166 12.38 -17.33 21.88
CA HIS A 166 13.30 -17.70 22.97
C HIS A 166 12.88 -17.13 24.32
N GLY A 167 11.80 -16.36 24.36
CA GLY A 167 11.37 -15.61 25.53
C GLY A 167 12.09 -14.26 25.68
N TYR A 168 11.58 -13.43 26.54
CA TYR A 168 12.14 -12.12 26.85
C TYR A 168 12.04 -11.87 28.37
N ASP A 169 12.93 -11.06 28.88
CA ASP A 169 12.87 -10.53 30.24
C ASP A 169 12.94 -9.00 30.15
N VAL A 170 11.83 -8.33 30.44
CA VAL A 170 11.70 -6.86 30.38
C VAL A 170 11.74 -6.25 31.78
N ASP A 171 11.57 -7.10 32.82
CA ASP A 171 11.44 -6.66 34.20
C ASP A 171 12.75 -6.87 34.98
N GLU A 172 13.05 -5.96 35.88
CA GLU A 172 14.23 -6.07 36.74
C GLU A 172 13.91 -6.89 37.97
N ARG A 173 14.74 -7.94 38.23
CA ARG A 173 14.65 -8.78 39.43
C ARG A 173 14.68 -7.93 40.69
N GLY A 174 13.73 -8.18 41.60
CA GLY A 174 13.62 -7.52 42.90
C GLY A 174 12.76 -6.26 42.93
N LYS A 175 12.32 -5.74 41.79
CA LYS A 175 11.33 -4.68 41.76
C LYS A 175 9.92 -5.20 42.05
N ASP A 176 9.00 -4.32 42.41
CA ASP A 176 7.66 -4.70 42.85
C ASP A 176 6.89 -5.47 41.74
N SER A 177 7.00 -5.08 40.50
CA SER A 177 6.41 -5.78 39.37
C SER A 177 6.91 -7.23 39.26
N TRP A 178 8.22 -7.45 39.41
CA TRP A 178 8.80 -8.78 39.42
C TRP A 178 8.31 -9.60 40.61
N ARG A 179 8.26 -9.00 41.82
CA ARG A 179 7.77 -9.65 43.04
C ARG A 179 6.31 -10.08 42.94
N PHE A 180 5.46 -9.28 42.29
CA PHE A 180 4.06 -9.66 42.06
C PHE A 180 3.96 -10.90 41.13
N LYS A 181 4.80 -10.99 40.13
CA LYS A 181 4.85 -12.16 39.24
C LYS A 181 5.30 -13.42 39.97
N GLU A 182 6.33 -13.31 40.78
CA GLU A 182 6.80 -14.43 41.62
C GLU A 182 5.77 -14.88 42.65
N ALA A 183 4.97 -13.94 43.15
CA ALA A 183 3.87 -14.24 44.08
C ALA A 183 2.65 -14.87 43.39
N GLY A 184 2.67 -15.04 42.03
CA GLY A 184 1.62 -15.76 41.29
C GLY A 184 0.62 -14.88 40.54
N ALA A 185 0.90 -13.59 40.37
CA ALA A 185 0.04 -12.76 39.52
C ALA A 185 0.03 -13.27 38.06
N ALA A 186 -1.16 -13.44 37.48
CA ALA A 186 -1.34 -13.85 36.08
C ALA A 186 -0.94 -12.74 35.08
N GLY A 187 -0.96 -11.49 35.53
CA GLY A 187 -0.51 -10.33 34.76
C GLY A 187 -0.14 -9.19 35.68
N VAL A 188 0.75 -8.33 35.21
CA VAL A 188 1.19 -7.10 35.91
C VAL A 188 1.15 -5.92 34.94
N ALA A 189 0.64 -4.80 35.39
CA ALA A 189 0.71 -3.55 34.68
C ALA A 189 1.39 -2.48 35.54
N VAL A 190 2.28 -1.72 34.93
CA VAL A 190 2.93 -0.55 35.55
C VAL A 190 2.51 0.67 34.74
N VAL A 191 1.98 1.68 35.44
CA VAL A 191 1.50 2.93 34.82
C VAL A 191 2.38 4.08 35.28
N SER A 192 2.79 4.93 34.37
CA SER A 192 3.56 6.15 34.60
C SER A 192 2.89 7.36 33.95
N PRO A 193 3.33 8.59 34.24
CA PRO A 193 2.74 9.79 33.62
C PRO A 193 2.81 9.81 32.08
N ASN A 194 3.79 9.13 31.48
CA ASN A 194 4.08 9.19 30.05
C ASN A 194 3.89 7.84 29.34
N GLY A 195 3.40 6.81 30.03
CA GLY A 195 3.22 5.50 29.42
C GLY A 195 2.86 4.41 30.41
N TYR A 196 2.68 3.22 29.89
CA TYR A 196 2.41 2.03 30.69
C TYR A 196 3.11 0.80 30.10
N PHE A 197 3.34 -0.18 30.94
CA PHE A 197 3.84 -1.51 30.60
C PHE A 197 2.82 -2.54 31.09
N ILE A 198 2.55 -3.54 30.24
CA ILE A 198 1.70 -4.69 30.61
C ILE A 198 2.45 -5.97 30.26
N GLU A 199 2.58 -6.85 31.24
CA GLU A 199 3.03 -8.21 31.05
C GLU A 199 1.92 -9.18 31.46
N GLN A 200 1.60 -10.14 30.62
CA GLN A 200 0.60 -11.16 30.87
C GLN A 200 1.15 -12.53 30.51
N ARG A 201 1.12 -13.46 31.48
CA ARG A 201 1.43 -14.87 31.22
C ARG A 201 0.29 -15.51 30.42
N THR A 202 0.63 -16.30 29.42
CA THR A 202 -0.33 -17.04 28.60
C THR A 202 0.09 -18.51 28.56
N GLU A 203 -0.89 -19.41 28.57
CA GLU A 203 -0.62 -20.87 28.45
C GLU A 203 -0.19 -21.25 27.03
N THR A 204 -0.61 -20.48 26.04
CA THR A 204 -0.26 -20.66 24.64
C THR A 204 0.37 -19.39 24.10
N ARG A 205 1.07 -19.51 22.98
CA ARG A 205 1.66 -18.35 22.31
C ARG A 205 0.57 -17.34 21.96
N ALA A 206 0.73 -16.09 22.38
CA ALA A 206 -0.20 -15.03 22.06
C ALA A 206 -0.27 -14.80 20.54
N ASP A 207 -1.49 -14.56 20.02
CA ASP A 207 -1.69 -14.20 18.63
C ASP A 207 -1.15 -12.78 18.40
N LEU A 208 -0.20 -12.67 17.49
CA LEU A 208 0.47 -11.42 17.18
C LEU A 208 -0.50 -10.36 16.61
N VAL A 209 -1.50 -10.77 15.84
CA VAL A 209 -2.52 -9.87 15.30
C VAL A 209 -3.38 -9.29 16.44
N ALA A 210 -3.73 -10.11 17.41
CA ALA A 210 -4.46 -9.67 18.60
C ALA A 210 -3.62 -8.72 19.47
N ILE A 211 -2.31 -8.96 19.60
CA ILE A 211 -1.40 -8.05 20.31
C ILE A 211 -1.25 -6.74 19.54
N ALA A 212 -1.06 -6.79 18.22
CA ALA A 212 -1.01 -5.59 17.37
C ALA A 212 -2.25 -4.70 17.51
N ALA A 213 -3.43 -5.29 17.64
CA ALA A 213 -4.69 -4.58 17.82
C ALA A 213 -4.78 -3.82 19.17
N ARG A 214 -3.97 -4.18 20.17
CA ARG A 214 -3.90 -3.49 21.47
C ARG A 214 -3.10 -2.18 21.46
N LEU A 215 -2.31 -1.94 20.41
CA LEU A 215 -1.60 -0.68 20.23
C LEU A 215 -2.57 0.37 19.69
N THR A 216 -3.23 1.13 20.56
CA THR A 216 -4.39 1.98 20.21
C THR A 216 -4.02 3.26 19.48
N ASP A 217 -2.95 3.95 19.90
CA ASP A 217 -2.61 5.30 19.40
C ASP A 217 -1.58 5.26 18.25
N VAL A 218 -1.72 4.31 17.33
CA VAL A 218 -0.86 4.16 16.17
C VAL A 218 -1.69 3.98 14.90
N ASP A 219 -1.17 4.44 13.78
CA ASP A 219 -1.82 4.37 12.48
C ASP A 219 -1.49 3.05 11.77
N LEU A 220 -0.35 2.46 12.11
CA LEU A 220 0.20 1.25 11.52
C LEU A 220 0.96 0.44 12.57
N VAL A 221 0.94 -0.89 12.46
CA VAL A 221 1.83 -1.76 13.22
C VAL A 221 2.81 -2.45 12.27
N LEU A 222 4.09 -2.41 12.60
CA LEU A 222 5.12 -3.26 12.01
C LEU A 222 5.36 -4.47 12.90
N SER A 223 5.38 -5.66 12.33
CA SER A 223 5.73 -6.87 13.05
C SER A 223 7.11 -7.36 12.63
N GLU A 224 8.07 -7.40 13.57
CA GLU A 224 9.34 -8.11 13.38
C GLU A 224 9.13 -9.59 13.73
N SER A 225 8.82 -10.41 12.72
CA SER A 225 8.49 -11.81 12.99
C SER A 225 8.48 -12.65 11.71
N GLY A 226 8.19 -13.94 11.86
CA GLY A 226 7.93 -14.82 10.73
C GLY A 226 6.56 -14.55 10.08
N ARG A 227 6.04 -15.53 9.35
CA ARG A 227 4.73 -15.41 8.64
C ARG A 227 3.58 -15.35 9.62
N HIS A 228 2.70 -14.37 9.46
CA HIS A 228 1.49 -14.22 10.28
C HIS A 228 0.25 -14.03 9.42
N GLY A 229 -0.46 -15.11 9.17
CA GLY A 229 -1.76 -15.10 8.53
C GLY A 229 -1.80 -14.31 7.21
N THR A 230 -2.83 -13.48 7.04
CA THR A 230 -3.07 -12.67 5.83
C THR A 230 -2.46 -11.26 5.88
N ALA A 231 -1.58 -10.96 6.84
CA ALA A 231 -0.89 -9.68 6.89
C ALA A 231 0.10 -9.57 5.71
N PRO A 232 0.14 -8.42 5.00
CA PRO A 232 1.13 -8.22 3.96
C PRO A 232 2.53 -8.33 4.54
N ARG A 233 3.41 -9.00 3.78
CA ARG A 233 4.75 -9.32 4.20
C ARG A 233 5.77 -8.61 3.31
N ILE A 234 6.76 -8.01 3.94
CA ILE A 234 8.00 -7.56 3.29
C ILE A 234 9.09 -8.54 3.67
N GLU A 235 9.74 -9.13 2.67
CA GLU A 235 10.84 -10.08 2.86
C GLU A 235 12.18 -9.38 2.68
N LEU A 236 13.11 -9.63 3.61
CA LEU A 236 14.48 -9.10 3.54
C LEU A 236 15.44 -10.22 3.14
N LEU A 237 16.28 -9.97 2.12
CA LEU A 237 17.24 -10.93 1.59
C LEU A 237 18.63 -10.30 1.53
N ARG A 238 19.64 -10.95 2.12
CA ARG A 238 21.03 -10.48 2.09
C ARG A 238 21.90 -11.24 1.12
N GLU A 239 21.60 -12.50 0.84
CA GLU A 239 22.40 -13.36 -0.01
C GLU A 239 21.60 -13.83 -1.21
N ARG A 240 22.28 -14.18 -2.31
CA ARG A 240 21.63 -14.74 -3.48
C ARG A 240 21.09 -16.15 -3.17
N GLY A 241 19.89 -16.43 -3.64
CA GLY A 241 19.27 -17.75 -3.51
C GLY A 241 18.60 -18.02 -2.16
N GLU A 242 18.54 -17.04 -1.26
CA GLU A 242 17.84 -17.19 0.04
C GLU A 242 16.30 -17.30 -0.11
N LEU A 243 15.76 -17.03 -1.29
CA LEU A 243 14.33 -17.15 -1.55
C LEU A 243 13.89 -18.60 -1.52
N THR A 244 13.38 -19.03 -0.40
CA THR A 244 12.50 -20.19 -0.32
C THR A 244 11.08 -19.73 -0.61
N LEU A 245 10.71 -19.81 -1.90
CA LEU A 245 9.35 -19.51 -2.34
C LEU A 245 8.30 -20.44 -1.72
N PRO A 246 7.04 -19.97 -1.55
CA PRO A 246 6.30 -19.17 -2.52
C PRO A 246 6.42 -17.67 -2.28
N CYS A 247 6.57 -16.91 -3.36
CA CYS A 247 6.60 -15.45 -3.35
C CYS A 247 5.21 -14.87 -3.12
N ASP A 248 4.67 -15.03 -1.94
CA ASP A 248 3.46 -14.33 -1.46
C ASP A 248 3.80 -13.02 -0.74
N ALA A 249 5.08 -12.62 -0.77
CA ALA A 249 5.51 -11.34 -0.23
C ALA A 249 4.95 -10.19 -1.07
N ALA A 250 4.47 -9.14 -0.40
CA ALA A 250 4.04 -7.91 -1.08
C ALA A 250 5.22 -7.19 -1.72
N ALA A 251 6.39 -7.23 -1.12
CA ALA A 251 7.65 -6.70 -1.65
C ALA A 251 8.85 -7.41 -1.03
N CYS A 252 9.99 -7.35 -1.74
CA CYS A 252 11.30 -7.80 -1.24
C CYS A 252 12.28 -6.64 -1.21
N PHE A 253 13.10 -6.59 -0.14
CA PHE A 253 14.24 -5.69 -0.03
C PHE A 253 15.51 -6.53 0.04
N THR A 254 16.40 -6.33 -0.93
CA THR A 254 17.47 -7.27 -1.22
C THR A 254 18.84 -6.60 -1.29
N LYS A 255 19.90 -7.37 -0.96
CA LYS A 255 21.28 -6.99 -1.18
C LYS A 255 22.11 -8.26 -1.39
N PRO A 256 22.69 -8.49 -2.58
CA PRO A 256 22.49 -7.76 -3.84
C PRO A 256 21.12 -8.02 -4.49
N GLN A 257 20.78 -7.23 -5.49
CA GLN A 257 19.57 -7.46 -6.29
C GLN A 257 19.59 -8.85 -6.93
N GLN A 258 18.43 -9.53 -6.91
CA GLN A 258 18.28 -10.92 -7.32
C GLN A 258 17.58 -11.07 -8.69
N GLY A 259 16.98 -9.99 -9.20
CA GLY A 259 16.25 -9.98 -10.47
C GLY A 259 14.89 -10.67 -10.36
N LEU A 260 14.19 -10.47 -9.25
CA LEU A 260 12.88 -11.04 -8.99
C LEU A 260 11.82 -10.47 -9.94
N THR A 261 11.02 -11.31 -10.54
CA THR A 261 9.97 -10.89 -11.50
C THR A 261 8.55 -11.00 -10.93
N GLU A 262 8.34 -11.91 -9.96
CA GLU A 262 7.02 -12.17 -9.36
C GLU A 262 6.73 -11.32 -8.12
N VAL A 263 7.72 -10.56 -7.65
CA VAL A 263 7.59 -9.66 -6.50
C VAL A 263 8.34 -8.36 -6.77
N ARG A 264 7.87 -7.25 -6.24
CA ARG A 264 8.58 -5.97 -6.33
C ARG A 264 9.87 -6.05 -5.53
N GLU A 265 11.01 -5.86 -6.20
CA GLU A 265 12.33 -5.88 -5.61
C GLU A 265 12.90 -4.47 -5.46
N TYR A 266 13.45 -4.16 -4.28
CA TYR A 266 14.05 -2.87 -3.94
C TYR A 266 15.39 -3.08 -3.22
N ALA A 267 16.23 -2.06 -3.19
CA ALA A 267 17.48 -2.10 -2.44
C ALA A 267 17.22 -2.17 -0.92
N LEU A 268 17.95 -3.04 -0.22
CA LEU A 268 17.76 -3.30 1.22
C LEU A 268 18.02 -2.07 2.10
N ASP A 269 18.84 -1.14 1.65
CA ASP A 269 19.23 0.07 2.36
C ASP A 269 18.39 1.31 1.96
N ASP A 270 17.45 1.18 1.04
CA ASP A 270 16.54 2.26 0.62
C ASP A 270 15.36 2.41 1.60
N ALA A 271 15.59 3.10 2.72
CA ALA A 271 14.58 3.35 3.74
C ALA A 271 13.42 4.23 3.24
N VAL A 272 13.69 5.16 2.32
CA VAL A 272 12.68 6.04 1.73
C VAL A 272 11.68 5.21 0.91
N LYS A 273 12.20 4.33 0.05
CA LYS A 273 11.37 3.40 -0.73
C LYS A 273 10.62 2.41 0.16
N ALA A 274 11.25 1.92 1.22
CA ALA A 274 10.61 1.06 2.18
C ALA A 274 9.41 1.75 2.86
N ALA A 275 9.56 3.00 3.26
CA ALA A 275 8.46 3.78 3.84
C ALA A 275 7.34 4.05 2.82
N GLU A 276 7.65 4.30 1.54
CA GLU A 276 6.64 4.42 0.47
C GLU A 276 5.83 3.13 0.29
N VAL A 277 6.50 1.99 0.22
CA VAL A 277 5.85 0.68 0.09
C VAL A 277 4.98 0.37 1.30
N ILE A 278 5.48 0.63 2.51
CA ILE A 278 4.73 0.40 3.75
C ILE A 278 3.51 1.33 3.82
N ALA A 279 3.65 2.61 3.48
CA ALA A 279 2.54 3.56 3.43
C ALA A 279 1.49 3.15 2.39
N PHE A 280 1.91 2.65 1.23
CA PHE A 280 0.99 2.07 0.24
C PHE A 280 0.23 0.87 0.80
N LEU A 281 0.93 -0.07 1.47
CA LEU A 281 0.34 -1.26 2.07
C LEU A 281 -0.61 -0.95 3.24
N MET A 282 -0.41 0.18 3.91
CA MET A 282 -1.29 0.64 4.98
C MET A 282 -2.72 0.92 4.47
N GLY A 283 -2.88 1.32 3.21
CA GLY A 283 -4.16 1.72 2.64
C GLY A 283 -4.60 3.12 3.06
N ASN A 284 -5.87 3.47 2.74
CA ASN A 284 -6.41 4.82 2.99
C ASN A 284 -6.93 5.04 4.42
N LYS A 285 -6.74 4.09 5.32
CA LYS A 285 -7.15 4.24 6.72
C LYS A 285 -6.21 5.19 7.45
N ARG A 286 -6.37 6.50 7.23
CA ARG A 286 -6.05 7.46 8.28
C ARG A 286 -7.13 7.26 9.34
N ILE A 287 -6.76 6.68 10.47
CA ILE A 287 -7.65 6.62 11.64
C ILE A 287 -7.89 8.08 11.98
N GLY A 288 -9.16 8.50 11.84
CA GLY A 288 -9.53 9.89 12.02
C GLY A 288 -9.09 10.42 13.39
N VAL A 289 -8.63 11.66 13.35
CA VAL A 289 -8.50 12.53 14.50
C VAL A 289 -9.89 12.82 15.04
#